data_49c69c416c79237b5eba2f2a7cb66518
#
_entry.id   49c69c416c79237b5eba2f2a7cb66518
#
_cell.length_a   1.000
_cell.length_b   1.000
_cell.length_c   1.000
_cell.angle_alpha   90.00
_cell.angle_beta   90.00
_cell.angle_gamma   90.00
#
_symmetry.space_group_name_H-M   'P 1'
#
loop_
_entity.id
_entity.type
_entity.pdbx_description
1 polymer ?
#
loop_
_entity_poly.entity_id
_entity_poly.type
_entity_poly.pdbx_seq_one_letter_code
_entity_poly.pdbx_strand_id
1 'polypeptide(L)'
;MKYGVLGTGMVGDALATKLAQLGHEVMMGGRSADHKNAQAWLAKVRGAKGTARIGTFADAAKFGETILNCTQGSATLEALKSVDAQDLAGKILIDVANPLDFSSGTMTLTIVNSDSLGESIQRAYPAAKVVKTLNTVNIQVMVNPVIVPGDHDLFICGEDAGAKQQVTALLREFGWRSIIDLGGIVNARATEQLMPIWMRLFTMFGSPLFNFKIVKT
;
A
#
# COMPACT_ATOMS: atom_id res chain seq x y z
N MET A 1 -5.21 8.68 -14.63
CA MET A 1 -3.82 8.56 -14.14
C MET A 1 -3.32 7.15 -14.36
N LYS A 2 -2.00 6.96 -14.45
CA LYS A 2 -1.36 5.65 -14.60
C LYS A 2 -0.79 5.18 -13.28
N TYR A 3 -1.17 3.97 -12.87
CA TYR A 3 -0.70 3.34 -11.63
C TYR A 3 0.06 2.05 -11.91
N GLY A 4 1.26 1.93 -11.33
CA GLY A 4 1.99 0.68 -11.24
C GLY A 4 1.73 0.03 -9.87
N VAL A 5 1.28 -1.23 -9.85
CA VAL A 5 1.03 -1.97 -8.61
C VAL A 5 2.04 -3.09 -8.50
N LEU A 6 2.98 -2.98 -7.58
CA LEU A 6 4.02 -3.98 -7.33
C LEU A 6 3.51 -5.01 -6.33
N GLY A 7 3.20 -6.19 -6.82
CA GLY A 7 2.68 -7.30 -6.02
C GLY A 7 1.37 -7.87 -6.58
N THR A 8 1.32 -9.20 -6.67
CA THR A 8 0.21 -9.98 -7.22
C THR A 8 -0.56 -10.75 -6.14
N GLY A 9 -0.33 -10.37 -4.87
CA GLY A 9 -1.04 -10.91 -3.72
C GLY A 9 -2.40 -10.26 -3.52
N MET A 10 -3.09 -10.64 -2.43
CA MET A 10 -4.44 -10.13 -2.12
C MET A 10 -4.52 -8.60 -2.05
N VAL A 11 -3.51 -7.94 -1.46
CA VAL A 11 -3.48 -6.47 -1.35
C VAL A 11 -3.34 -5.83 -2.72
N GLY A 12 -2.40 -6.32 -3.55
CA GLY A 12 -2.21 -5.84 -4.91
C GLY A 12 -3.45 -6.04 -5.78
N ASP A 13 -4.09 -7.22 -5.69
CA ASP A 13 -5.36 -7.50 -6.40
C ASP A 13 -6.46 -6.51 -6.02
N ALA A 14 -6.68 -6.29 -4.73
CA ALA A 14 -7.76 -5.40 -4.26
C ALA A 14 -7.53 -3.94 -4.67
N LEU A 15 -6.32 -3.41 -4.46
CA LEU A 15 -5.99 -2.02 -4.79
C LEU A 15 -6.00 -1.81 -6.32
N ALA A 16 -5.40 -2.71 -7.10
CA ALA A 16 -5.42 -2.63 -8.55
C ALA A 16 -6.85 -2.73 -9.11
N THR A 17 -7.70 -3.60 -8.53
CA THR A 17 -9.11 -3.71 -8.90
C THR A 17 -9.86 -2.42 -8.63
N LYS A 18 -9.68 -1.83 -7.44
CA LYS A 18 -10.32 -0.56 -7.08
C LYS A 18 -9.91 0.57 -8.04
N LEU A 19 -8.63 0.68 -8.34
CA LEU A 19 -8.11 1.68 -9.28
C LEU A 19 -8.72 1.50 -10.69
N ALA A 20 -8.79 0.27 -11.20
CA ALA A 20 -9.40 -0.01 -12.51
C ALA A 20 -10.90 0.32 -12.51
N GLN A 21 -11.64 0.03 -11.44
CA GLN A 21 -13.06 0.38 -11.29
C GLN A 21 -13.29 1.88 -11.28
N LEU A 22 -12.35 2.66 -10.72
CA LEU A 22 -12.41 4.13 -10.73
C LEU A 22 -12.05 4.75 -12.08
N GLY A 23 -11.62 3.96 -13.05
CA GLY A 23 -11.33 4.43 -14.41
C GLY A 23 -9.84 4.76 -14.65
N HIS A 24 -8.96 4.34 -13.77
CA HIS A 24 -7.52 4.55 -13.95
C HIS A 24 -6.89 3.49 -14.87
N GLU A 25 -5.73 3.83 -15.42
CA GLU A 25 -4.89 2.88 -16.14
C GLU A 25 -3.98 2.16 -15.13
N VAL A 26 -4.05 0.84 -15.06
CA VAL A 26 -3.35 0.06 -14.05
C VAL A 26 -2.48 -1.01 -14.70
N MET A 27 -1.21 -1.09 -14.27
CA MET A 27 -0.35 -2.23 -14.56
C MET A 27 0.00 -2.95 -13.26
N MET A 28 -0.41 -4.21 -13.15
CA MET A 28 0.00 -5.09 -12.06
C MET A 28 1.32 -5.76 -12.40
N GLY A 29 2.33 -5.56 -11.56
CA GLY A 29 3.65 -6.14 -11.69
C GLY A 29 3.89 -7.31 -10.75
N GLY A 30 4.52 -8.36 -11.28
CA GLY A 30 4.98 -9.51 -10.53
C GLY A 30 6.47 -9.78 -10.74
N ARG A 31 6.98 -10.88 -10.18
CA ARG A 31 8.35 -11.36 -10.44
C ARG A 31 8.54 -11.81 -11.90
N SER A 32 7.46 -12.22 -12.55
CA SER A 32 7.41 -12.56 -13.97
C SER A 32 6.15 -11.95 -14.59
N ALA A 33 6.21 -11.65 -15.88
CA ALA A 33 5.09 -11.04 -16.62
C ALA A 33 3.88 -11.98 -16.76
N ASP A 34 4.11 -13.28 -16.70
CA ASP A 34 3.11 -14.34 -16.84
C ASP A 34 2.60 -14.90 -15.50
N HIS A 35 2.83 -14.17 -14.39
CA HIS A 35 2.43 -14.62 -13.06
C HIS A 35 0.93 -14.92 -13.00
N LYS A 36 0.57 -16.16 -12.59
CA LYS A 36 -0.81 -16.66 -12.61
C LYS A 36 -1.84 -15.76 -11.92
N ASN A 37 -1.46 -15.16 -10.79
CA ASN A 37 -2.36 -14.24 -10.06
C ASN A 37 -2.59 -12.94 -10.84
N ALA A 38 -1.57 -12.42 -11.54
CA ALA A 38 -1.71 -11.24 -12.40
C ALA A 38 -2.65 -11.53 -13.58
N GLN A 39 -2.53 -12.71 -14.19
CA GLN A 39 -3.46 -13.14 -15.26
C GLN A 39 -4.90 -13.29 -14.74
N ALA A 40 -5.09 -13.89 -13.55
CA ALA A 40 -6.40 -14.02 -12.91
C ALA A 40 -7.01 -12.63 -12.63
N TRP A 41 -6.21 -11.69 -12.11
CA TRP A 41 -6.64 -10.31 -11.91
C TRP A 41 -7.03 -9.63 -13.22
N LEU A 42 -6.23 -9.76 -14.27
CA LEU A 42 -6.52 -9.17 -15.59
C LEU A 42 -7.87 -9.68 -16.14
N ALA A 43 -8.15 -10.97 -15.97
CA ALA A 43 -9.44 -11.55 -16.36
C ALA A 43 -10.59 -11.01 -15.50
N LYS A 44 -10.38 -10.86 -14.19
CA LYS A 44 -11.35 -10.34 -13.22
C LYS A 44 -11.80 -8.91 -13.51
N VAL A 45 -10.86 -8.04 -13.93
CA VAL A 45 -11.16 -6.62 -14.18
C VAL A 45 -11.56 -6.33 -15.64
N ARG A 46 -11.77 -7.36 -16.45
CA ARG A 46 -12.25 -7.20 -17.84
C ARG A 46 -13.58 -6.45 -17.83
N GLY A 47 -13.64 -5.32 -18.55
CA GLY A 47 -14.83 -4.46 -18.59
C GLY A 47 -14.91 -3.42 -17.47
N ALA A 48 -13.88 -3.29 -16.62
CA ALA A 48 -13.77 -2.14 -15.72
C ALA A 48 -13.69 -0.82 -16.54
N LYS A 49 -13.97 0.32 -15.90
CA LYS A 49 -13.93 1.62 -16.55
C LYS A 49 -12.53 2.01 -17.05
N GLY A 50 -11.49 1.59 -16.32
CA GLY A 50 -10.09 1.83 -16.65
C GLY A 50 -9.49 0.74 -17.54
N THR A 51 -8.21 0.87 -17.82
CA THR A 51 -7.44 -0.14 -18.56
C THR A 51 -6.56 -0.94 -17.60
N ALA A 52 -6.41 -2.22 -17.89
CA ALA A 52 -5.63 -3.15 -17.08
C ALA A 52 -4.53 -3.82 -17.91
N ARG A 53 -3.34 -3.92 -17.34
CA ARG A 53 -2.15 -4.56 -17.92
C ARG A 53 -1.44 -5.37 -16.86
N ILE A 54 -0.63 -6.33 -17.28
CA ILE A 54 0.26 -7.11 -16.42
C ILE A 54 1.68 -7.03 -16.96
N GLY A 55 2.65 -7.22 -16.08
CA GLY A 55 4.06 -7.17 -16.42
C GLY A 55 4.94 -7.59 -15.24
N THR A 56 6.23 -7.33 -15.36
CA THR A 56 7.20 -7.45 -14.26
C THR A 56 7.09 -6.24 -13.30
N PHE A 57 7.78 -6.29 -12.16
CA PHE A 57 7.89 -5.12 -11.27
C PHE A 57 8.49 -3.91 -12.00
N ALA A 58 9.52 -4.14 -12.83
CA ALA A 58 10.14 -3.08 -13.64
C ALA A 58 9.15 -2.47 -14.64
N ASP A 59 8.37 -3.31 -15.35
CA ASP A 59 7.38 -2.83 -16.31
C ASP A 59 6.32 -1.96 -15.61
N ALA A 60 5.82 -2.40 -14.44
CA ALA A 60 4.83 -1.66 -13.67
C ALA A 60 5.39 -0.34 -13.12
N ALA A 61 6.62 -0.33 -12.63
CA ALA A 61 7.29 0.88 -12.16
C ALA A 61 7.51 1.90 -13.29
N LYS A 62 7.94 1.43 -14.46
CA LYS A 62 8.13 2.27 -15.64
C LYS A 62 6.79 2.84 -16.15
N PHE A 63 5.74 2.04 -16.16
CA PHE A 63 4.41 2.42 -16.65
C PHE A 63 3.73 3.46 -15.76
N GLY A 64 3.78 3.27 -14.42
CA GLY A 64 3.04 4.09 -13.47
C GLY A 64 3.63 5.51 -13.30
N GLU A 65 2.76 6.50 -13.19
CA GLU A 65 3.07 7.85 -12.68
C GLU A 65 3.11 7.83 -11.14
N THR A 66 2.30 6.95 -10.56
CA THR A 66 2.28 6.62 -9.12
C THR A 66 2.41 5.12 -8.97
N ILE A 67 3.23 4.69 -8.02
CA ILE A 67 3.52 3.30 -7.76
C ILE A 67 2.95 2.90 -6.41
N LEU A 68 2.30 1.74 -6.33
CA LEU A 68 1.86 1.13 -5.07
C LEU A 68 2.76 -0.07 -4.76
N ASN A 69 3.44 -0.03 -3.62
CA ASN A 69 4.15 -1.19 -3.09
C ASN A 69 3.17 -2.06 -2.29
N CYS A 70 2.75 -3.17 -2.89
CA CYS A 70 1.88 -4.19 -2.32
C CYS A 70 2.60 -5.53 -2.14
N THR A 71 3.93 -5.50 -2.06
CA THR A 71 4.75 -6.69 -1.81
C THR A 71 4.67 -7.09 -0.34
N GLN A 72 5.10 -8.30 -0.03
CA GLN A 72 5.31 -8.70 1.37
C GLN A 72 6.44 -7.86 1.96
N GLY A 73 6.25 -7.26 3.14
CA GLY A 73 7.20 -6.30 3.70
C GLY A 73 8.62 -6.82 3.86
N SER A 74 8.77 -8.08 4.28
CA SER A 74 10.09 -8.74 4.38
C SER A 74 10.79 -8.94 3.02
N ALA A 75 10.05 -8.91 1.91
CA ALA A 75 10.57 -9.08 0.55
C ALA A 75 10.58 -7.77 -0.27
N THR A 76 10.11 -6.66 0.31
CA THR A 76 9.93 -5.39 -0.41
C THR A 76 11.22 -4.88 -1.03
N LEU A 77 12.29 -4.73 -0.24
CA LEU A 77 13.55 -4.20 -0.74
C LEU A 77 14.18 -5.11 -1.81
N GLU A 78 14.03 -6.44 -1.67
CA GLU A 78 14.50 -7.38 -2.68
C GLU A 78 13.67 -7.26 -3.98
N ALA A 79 12.36 -7.14 -3.88
CA ALA A 79 11.49 -6.91 -5.04
C ALA A 79 11.84 -5.62 -5.77
N LEU A 80 12.09 -4.55 -5.02
CA LEU A 80 12.45 -3.23 -5.58
C LEU A 80 13.82 -3.23 -6.27
N LYS A 81 14.77 -4.12 -5.92
CA LYS A 81 16.05 -4.23 -6.65
C LYS A 81 15.88 -4.56 -8.14
N SER A 82 14.76 -5.17 -8.53
CA SER A 82 14.45 -5.43 -9.94
C SER A 82 13.92 -4.21 -10.70
N VAL A 83 13.72 -3.09 -10.01
CA VAL A 83 13.23 -1.82 -10.57
C VAL A 83 14.40 -0.86 -10.69
N ASP A 84 14.57 -0.23 -11.84
CA ASP A 84 15.56 0.82 -12.02
C ASP A 84 15.18 2.02 -11.13
N ALA A 85 16.13 2.54 -10.36
CA ALA A 85 15.92 3.70 -9.50
C ALA A 85 15.43 4.93 -10.29
N GLN A 86 15.81 5.05 -11.55
CA GLN A 86 15.34 6.11 -12.44
C GLN A 86 13.84 6.00 -12.75
N ASP A 87 13.30 4.78 -12.79
CA ASP A 87 11.86 4.56 -12.99
C ASP A 87 11.02 4.94 -11.76
N LEU A 88 11.64 5.15 -10.60
CA LEU A 88 11.02 5.65 -9.38
C LEU A 88 11.33 7.13 -9.10
N ALA A 89 12.35 7.70 -9.76
CA ALA A 89 12.80 9.06 -9.49
C ALA A 89 11.68 10.09 -9.76
N GLY A 90 11.40 10.93 -8.76
CA GLY A 90 10.35 11.95 -8.80
C GLY A 90 8.92 11.42 -8.68
N LYS A 91 8.71 10.10 -8.77
CA LYS A 91 7.39 9.48 -8.66
C LYS A 91 6.97 9.28 -7.20
N ILE A 92 5.66 9.22 -7.00
CA ILE A 92 5.09 8.83 -5.71
C ILE A 92 5.15 7.30 -5.59
N LEU A 93 5.73 6.82 -4.48
CA LEU A 93 5.73 5.42 -4.09
C LEU A 93 4.87 5.26 -2.83
N ILE A 94 3.63 4.82 -3.00
CA ILE A 94 2.71 4.52 -1.90
C ILE A 94 3.10 3.17 -1.31
N ASP A 95 3.56 3.16 -0.07
CA ASP A 95 3.92 1.93 0.63
C ASP A 95 2.79 1.51 1.58
N VAL A 96 2.19 0.34 1.31
CA VAL A 96 1.12 -0.26 2.12
C VAL A 96 1.59 -1.51 2.87
N ALA A 97 2.87 -1.88 2.73
CA ALA A 97 3.42 -3.09 3.33
C ALA A 97 3.70 -2.91 4.83
N ASN A 98 3.76 -4.03 5.55
CA ASN A 98 4.25 -4.09 6.91
C ASN A 98 5.40 -5.11 7.01
N PRO A 99 6.44 -4.85 7.82
CA PRO A 99 7.58 -5.74 8.00
C PRO A 99 7.24 -6.91 8.93
N LEU A 100 6.21 -7.71 8.54
CA LEU A 100 5.71 -8.83 9.34
C LEU A 100 6.57 -10.07 9.15
N ASP A 101 6.78 -10.80 10.26
CA ASP A 101 7.37 -12.13 10.30
C ASP A 101 6.46 -13.08 11.09
N PHE A 102 6.22 -14.26 10.55
CA PHE A 102 5.41 -15.33 11.14
C PHE A 102 6.25 -16.61 11.39
N SER A 103 7.56 -16.56 11.20
CA SER A 103 8.44 -17.74 11.27
C SER A 103 8.45 -18.42 12.64
N SER A 104 8.17 -17.65 13.71
CA SER A 104 8.08 -18.17 15.09
C SER A 104 6.70 -18.76 15.46
N GLY A 105 5.75 -18.81 14.51
CA GLY A 105 4.36 -19.22 14.77
C GLY A 105 3.47 -18.11 15.35
N THR A 106 4.05 -16.97 15.74
CA THR A 106 3.34 -15.76 16.15
C THR A 106 3.82 -14.59 15.31
N MET A 107 2.94 -13.60 15.10
CA MET A 107 3.30 -12.40 14.35
C MET A 107 4.30 -11.55 15.14
N THR A 108 5.43 -11.25 14.51
CA THR A 108 6.43 -10.28 14.95
C THR A 108 6.72 -9.28 13.86
N LEU A 109 7.47 -8.22 14.18
CA LEU A 109 7.94 -7.22 13.23
C LEU A 109 9.45 -7.41 13.05
N THR A 110 9.93 -7.45 11.80
CA THR A 110 11.37 -7.55 11.49
C THR A 110 12.11 -6.22 11.65
N ILE A 111 11.38 -5.10 11.65
CA ILE A 111 11.91 -3.74 11.82
C ILE A 111 11.07 -3.07 12.89
N VAL A 112 11.70 -2.56 13.95
CA VAL A 112 11.00 -1.93 15.08
C VAL A 112 11.81 -0.78 15.68
N ASN A 113 11.18 -0.01 16.55
CA ASN A 113 11.75 1.04 17.40
C ASN A 113 12.36 2.21 16.61
N SER A 114 13.64 2.11 16.27
CA SER A 114 14.44 3.19 15.67
C SER A 114 14.39 3.25 14.16
N ASP A 115 13.65 2.35 13.49
CA ASP A 115 13.53 2.30 12.04
C ASP A 115 12.16 1.76 11.60
N SER A 116 11.87 1.86 10.29
CA SER A 116 10.68 1.35 9.63
C SER A 116 10.98 0.87 8.22
N LEU A 117 10.08 0.06 7.66
CA LEU A 117 10.14 -0.31 6.25
C LEU A 117 10.02 0.93 5.35
N GLY A 118 9.12 1.86 5.69
CA GLY A 118 8.95 3.11 4.95
C GLY A 118 10.24 3.92 4.86
N GLU A 119 10.97 4.08 5.98
CA GLU A 119 12.29 4.74 5.99
C GLU A 119 13.33 3.96 5.19
N SER A 120 13.34 2.64 5.31
CA SER A 120 14.27 1.78 4.57
C SER A 120 14.07 1.91 3.05
N ILE A 121 12.82 1.99 2.58
CA ILE A 121 12.50 2.24 1.18
C ILE A 121 12.97 3.65 0.77
N GLN A 122 12.67 4.67 1.58
CA GLN A 122 13.07 6.06 1.26
C GLN A 122 14.60 6.21 1.18
N ARG A 123 15.36 5.55 2.05
CA ARG A 123 16.82 5.53 1.99
C ARG A 123 17.36 4.81 0.75
N ALA A 124 16.74 3.71 0.36
CA ALA A 124 17.13 2.94 -0.81
C ALA A 124 16.83 3.69 -2.14
N TYR A 125 15.76 4.49 -2.14
CA TYR A 125 15.29 5.26 -3.31
C TYR A 125 15.08 6.73 -2.93
N PRO A 126 16.16 7.50 -2.71
CA PRO A 126 16.07 8.86 -2.17
C PRO A 126 15.39 9.85 -3.12
N ALA A 127 15.36 9.56 -4.42
CA ALA A 127 14.67 10.38 -5.41
C ALA A 127 13.18 10.04 -5.55
N ALA A 128 12.69 8.96 -4.96
CA ALA A 128 11.27 8.64 -4.90
C ALA A 128 10.59 9.41 -3.77
N LYS A 129 9.30 9.72 -3.93
CA LYS A 129 8.47 10.36 -2.91
C LYS A 129 7.68 9.29 -2.17
N VAL A 130 8.29 8.71 -1.14
CA VAL A 130 7.65 7.63 -0.38
C VAL A 130 6.54 8.18 0.50
N VAL A 131 5.35 7.56 0.38
CA VAL A 131 4.18 7.87 1.21
C VAL A 131 3.66 6.58 1.83
N LYS A 132 3.74 6.47 3.14
CA LYS A 132 3.21 5.34 3.92
C LYS A 132 1.76 5.58 4.27
N THR A 133 0.90 4.62 3.96
CA THR A 133 -0.53 4.65 4.31
C THR A 133 -1.17 3.26 4.14
N LEU A 134 -2.43 3.11 4.55
CA LEU A 134 -3.25 1.89 4.42
C LEU A 134 -2.74 0.66 5.19
N ASN A 135 -1.53 0.69 5.72
CA ASN A 135 -0.89 -0.45 6.37
C ASN A 135 -1.53 -0.86 7.71
N THR A 136 -2.41 -0.03 8.28
CA THR A 136 -3.06 -0.25 9.59
C THR A 136 -4.48 -0.80 9.48
N VAL A 137 -4.95 -1.13 8.28
CA VAL A 137 -6.33 -1.56 8.03
C VAL A 137 -6.39 -2.84 7.20
N ASN A 138 -7.49 -3.58 7.35
CA ASN A 138 -7.72 -4.78 6.53
C ASN A 138 -7.92 -4.40 5.04
N ILE A 139 -7.55 -5.32 4.17
CA ILE A 139 -7.63 -5.17 2.71
C ILE A 139 -9.01 -4.74 2.21
N GLN A 140 -10.11 -5.25 2.79
CA GLN A 140 -11.47 -4.86 2.40
C GLN A 140 -11.75 -3.42 2.80
N VAL A 141 -11.27 -3.01 3.98
CA VAL A 141 -11.39 -1.64 4.49
C VAL A 141 -10.52 -0.66 3.69
N MET A 142 -9.33 -1.09 3.22
CA MET A 142 -8.46 -0.25 2.35
C MET A 142 -9.24 0.32 1.17
N VAL A 143 -10.00 -0.52 0.46
CA VAL A 143 -10.66 -0.19 -0.80
C VAL A 143 -12.12 0.23 -0.64
N ASN A 144 -12.70 -0.01 0.53
CA ASN A 144 -14.10 0.31 0.85
C ASN A 144 -14.27 0.59 2.34
N PRO A 145 -13.84 1.78 2.83
CA PRO A 145 -13.86 2.08 4.26
C PRO A 145 -15.27 2.08 4.88
N VAL A 146 -16.32 2.31 4.10
CA VAL A 146 -17.71 2.33 4.61
C VAL A 146 -18.22 0.97 5.08
N ILE A 147 -17.48 -0.12 4.82
CA ILE A 147 -17.81 -1.46 5.35
C ILE A 147 -17.69 -1.51 6.87
N VAL A 148 -16.84 -0.65 7.46
CA VAL A 148 -16.79 -0.42 8.90
C VAL A 148 -17.68 0.77 9.21
N PRO A 149 -18.78 0.57 9.97
CA PRO A 149 -19.71 1.66 10.27
C PRO A 149 -19.08 2.69 11.21
N GLY A 150 -19.57 3.91 11.13
CA GLY A 150 -19.14 5.02 11.97
C GLY A 150 -17.97 5.81 11.38
N ASP A 151 -17.42 6.67 12.20
CA ASP A 151 -16.31 7.56 11.85
C ASP A 151 -14.99 6.96 12.36
N HIS A 152 -14.05 6.71 11.46
CA HIS A 152 -12.75 6.12 11.77
C HIS A 152 -11.65 6.72 10.90
N ASP A 153 -10.40 6.58 11.35
CA ASP A 153 -9.27 7.32 10.82
C ASP A 153 -8.33 6.43 9.99
N LEU A 154 -7.72 7.05 8.99
CA LEU A 154 -6.58 6.50 8.24
C LEU A 154 -5.36 7.39 8.49
N PHE A 155 -4.18 6.79 8.62
CA PHE A 155 -2.92 7.49 8.80
C PHE A 155 -2.16 7.61 7.49
N ILE A 156 -1.47 8.75 7.30
CA ILE A 156 -0.56 8.99 6.20
C ILE A 156 0.71 9.66 6.71
N CYS A 157 1.87 9.30 6.18
CA CYS A 157 3.13 10.01 6.42
C CYS A 157 4.07 9.93 5.21
N GLY A 158 5.00 10.87 5.12
CA GLY A 158 5.96 11.01 4.02
C GLY A 158 6.55 12.40 4.00
N GLU A 159 7.73 12.57 3.40
CA GLU A 159 8.44 13.85 3.40
C GLU A 159 7.82 14.88 2.44
N ASP A 160 7.37 14.46 1.26
CA ASP A 160 6.85 15.35 0.22
C ASP A 160 5.36 15.68 0.48
N ALA A 161 5.08 16.94 0.82
CA ALA A 161 3.71 17.40 1.09
C ALA A 161 2.79 17.30 -0.13
N GLY A 162 3.32 17.55 -1.34
CA GLY A 162 2.58 17.44 -2.59
C GLY A 162 2.20 15.99 -2.90
N ALA A 163 3.11 15.04 -2.64
CA ALA A 163 2.83 13.61 -2.77
C ALA A 163 1.74 13.17 -1.78
N LYS A 164 1.81 13.59 -0.51
CA LYS A 164 0.76 13.31 0.48
C LYS A 164 -0.60 13.88 0.07
N GLN A 165 -0.65 15.08 -0.50
CA GLN A 165 -1.89 15.66 -1.02
C GLN A 165 -2.48 14.83 -2.16
N GLN A 166 -1.68 14.39 -3.13
CA GLN A 166 -2.14 13.54 -4.23
C GLN A 166 -2.64 12.18 -3.74
N VAL A 167 -1.92 11.56 -2.80
CA VAL A 167 -2.34 10.29 -2.19
C VAL A 167 -3.63 10.50 -1.39
N THR A 168 -3.77 11.59 -0.66
CA THR A 168 -5.01 11.94 0.06
C THR A 168 -6.20 12.07 -0.90
N ALA A 169 -6.01 12.69 -2.07
CA ALA A 169 -7.05 12.78 -3.09
C ALA A 169 -7.48 11.39 -3.59
N LEU A 170 -6.53 10.49 -3.87
CA LEU A 170 -6.81 9.11 -4.24
C LEU A 170 -7.57 8.36 -3.13
N LEU A 171 -7.16 8.52 -1.87
CA LEU A 171 -7.82 7.88 -0.74
C LEU A 171 -9.28 8.40 -0.57
N ARG A 172 -9.53 9.66 -0.90
CA ARG A 172 -10.90 10.22 -0.98
C ARG A 172 -11.74 9.53 -2.06
N GLU A 173 -11.16 9.23 -3.22
CA GLU A 173 -11.84 8.44 -4.28
C GLU A 173 -12.18 7.01 -3.80
N PHE A 174 -11.36 6.42 -2.90
CA PHE A 174 -11.66 5.13 -2.27
C PHE A 174 -12.80 5.23 -1.25
N GLY A 175 -13.15 6.44 -0.79
CA GLY A 175 -14.22 6.71 0.18
C GLY A 175 -13.74 7.08 1.59
N TRP A 176 -12.43 7.25 1.81
CA TRP A 176 -11.89 7.68 3.10
C TRP A 176 -12.29 9.13 3.42
N ARG A 177 -12.83 9.34 4.63
CA ARG A 177 -13.31 10.65 5.10
C ARG A 177 -12.35 11.31 6.06
N SER A 178 -11.76 10.56 6.98
CA SER A 178 -10.81 11.06 7.96
C SER A 178 -9.42 10.50 7.66
N ILE A 179 -8.48 11.39 7.32
CA ILE A 179 -7.09 11.06 6.99
C ILE A 179 -6.21 11.96 7.83
N ILE A 180 -5.43 11.37 8.73
CA ILE A 180 -4.55 12.08 9.66
C ILE A 180 -3.13 12.03 9.11
N ASP A 181 -2.58 13.20 8.77
CA ASP A 181 -1.19 13.36 8.38
C ASP A 181 -0.29 13.36 9.63
N LEU A 182 0.57 12.37 9.73
CA LEU A 182 1.52 12.20 10.82
C LEU A 182 2.87 12.92 10.58
N GLY A 183 3.02 13.63 9.44
CA GLY A 183 4.26 14.33 9.10
C GLY A 183 5.23 13.50 8.25
N GLY A 184 6.52 13.52 8.58
CA GLY A 184 7.59 12.87 7.80
C GLY A 184 7.56 11.35 7.83
N ILE A 185 8.35 10.73 6.94
CA ILE A 185 8.38 9.25 6.77
C ILE A 185 8.84 8.53 8.03
N VAL A 186 9.58 9.18 8.93
CA VAL A 186 9.97 8.64 10.24
C VAL A 186 8.76 8.15 11.04
N ASN A 187 7.59 8.71 10.83
CA ASN A 187 6.35 8.33 11.49
C ASN A 187 5.71 7.03 10.93
N ALA A 188 6.31 6.44 9.88
CA ALA A 188 5.99 5.07 9.48
C ALA A 188 6.27 4.07 10.61
N ARG A 189 7.24 4.37 11.49
CA ARG A 189 7.50 3.58 12.71
C ARG A 189 6.23 3.39 13.54
N ALA A 190 5.48 4.47 13.77
CA ALA A 190 4.26 4.42 14.57
C ALA A 190 3.17 3.57 13.88
N THR A 191 2.96 3.74 12.58
CA THR A 191 1.92 2.99 11.86
C THR A 191 2.27 1.50 11.69
N GLU A 192 3.54 1.17 11.46
CA GLU A 192 3.98 -0.23 11.38
C GLU A 192 3.91 -0.93 12.74
N GLN A 193 4.24 -0.23 13.83
CA GLN A 193 4.17 -0.76 15.20
C GLN A 193 2.75 -0.80 15.79
N LEU A 194 1.72 -0.34 15.07
CA LEU A 194 0.33 -0.63 15.42
C LEU A 194 -0.07 -2.09 15.13
N MET A 195 0.70 -2.83 14.34
CA MET A 195 0.36 -4.20 13.96
C MET A 195 0.17 -5.17 15.13
N PRO A 196 0.95 -5.14 16.22
CA PRO A 196 0.72 -6.01 17.37
C PRO A 196 -0.67 -5.84 17.99
N ILE A 197 -1.13 -4.59 18.19
CA ILE A 197 -2.49 -4.36 18.71
C ILE A 197 -3.54 -4.71 17.67
N TRP A 198 -3.32 -4.43 16.39
CA TRP A 198 -4.24 -4.80 15.33
C TRP A 198 -4.47 -6.31 15.29
N MET A 199 -3.41 -7.12 15.35
CA MET A 199 -3.49 -8.58 15.38
C MET A 199 -4.20 -9.09 16.64
N ARG A 200 -3.97 -8.45 17.79
CA ARG A 200 -4.65 -8.81 19.03
C ARG A 200 -6.17 -8.57 18.93
N LEU A 201 -6.56 -7.43 18.39
CA LEU A 201 -7.97 -7.09 18.20
C LEU A 201 -8.63 -8.01 17.16
N PHE A 202 -7.93 -8.33 16.06
CA PHE A 202 -8.39 -9.30 15.07
C PHE A 202 -8.71 -10.67 15.72
N THR A 203 -7.80 -11.16 16.55
CA THR A 203 -8.02 -12.43 17.28
C THR A 203 -9.20 -12.35 18.25
N MET A 204 -9.34 -11.21 18.95
CA MET A 204 -10.43 -11.02 19.93
C MET A 204 -11.81 -10.91 19.27
N PHE A 205 -11.89 -10.18 18.17
CA PHE A 205 -13.17 -9.94 17.49
C PHE A 205 -13.56 -11.06 16.52
N GLY A 206 -12.62 -11.93 16.14
CA GLY A 206 -12.82 -12.95 15.11
C GLY A 206 -13.16 -12.38 13.73
N SER A 207 -12.92 -11.08 13.52
CA SER A 207 -13.21 -10.36 12.28
C SER A 207 -12.15 -9.29 12.04
N PRO A 208 -11.66 -9.13 10.79
CA PRO A 208 -10.73 -8.06 10.42
C PRO A 208 -11.43 -6.74 10.08
N LEU A 209 -12.77 -6.69 10.17
CA LEU A 209 -13.58 -5.54 9.78
C LEU A 209 -13.74 -4.57 10.96
N PHE A 210 -12.65 -3.92 11.33
CA PHE A 210 -12.60 -2.84 12.32
C PHE A 210 -11.53 -1.83 11.92
N ASN A 211 -11.54 -0.67 12.57
CA ASN A 211 -10.49 0.35 12.44
C ASN A 211 -10.39 1.20 13.71
N PHE A 212 -9.38 2.04 13.76
CA PHE A 212 -9.09 2.95 14.87
C PHE A 212 -9.80 4.31 14.68
N LYS A 213 -10.12 4.94 15.81
CA LYS A 213 -10.60 6.33 15.86
C LYS A 213 -9.81 7.11 16.91
N ILE A 214 -9.26 8.25 16.52
CA ILE A 214 -8.63 9.21 17.43
C ILE A 214 -9.71 10.19 17.87
N VAL A 215 -9.94 10.24 19.17
CA VAL A 215 -10.82 11.23 19.80
C VAL A 215 -9.95 12.31 20.42
N LYS A 216 -10.21 13.55 20.06
CA LYS A 216 -9.50 14.71 20.58
C LYS A 216 -10.48 15.82 20.95
N THR A 217 -10.09 16.69 21.87
CA THR A 217 -10.76 17.95 22.20
C THR A 217 -10.58 18.96 21.06
#